data_1c7826997c673a2cd215613a9e70a4c9
#
_entry.id   1c7826997c673a2cd215613a9e70a4c9
#
_cell.length_a   1.000
_cell.length_b   1.000
_cell.length_c   1.000
_cell.angle_alpha   90.00
_cell.angle_beta   90.00
_cell.angle_gamma   90.00
#
_symmetry.space_group_name_H-M   'P 1'
#
loop_
_entity.id
_entity.type
_entity.pdbx_description
1 polymer ?
#
loop_
_entity_poly.entity_id
_entity_poly.type
_entity_poly.pdbx_seq_one_letter_code
_entity_poly.pdbx_strand_id
1 'polypeptide(L)'
;ITLPLMLQLRFNNLFTSSILPSLIFPSASFELTDSSKKVIDEIYLILLKNREINVLIEGHTDNVGEFRKNLKLSQNKALAVKNYLIQRGVSATRLRSRGYGEKRPKKPNINKKSMAINRRVEFIIY
;
A
#
# COMPACT_ATOMS: atom_id res chain seq x y z
N ILE A 1 15.64 12.22 11.47
CA ILE A 1 14.92 12.13 10.20
C ILE A 1 13.59 12.83 10.32
N THR A 2 13.33 13.77 9.42
CA THR A 2 12.12 14.56 9.43
C THR A 2 11.14 14.03 8.39
N LEU A 3 9.88 13.78 8.82
CA LEU A 3 8.83 13.43 7.89
C LEU A 3 8.48 14.64 7.01
N PRO A 4 8.10 14.42 5.74
CA PRO A 4 7.56 15.50 4.93
C PRO A 4 6.40 16.18 5.62
N LEU A 5 6.32 17.51 5.53
CA LEU A 5 5.30 18.28 6.22
C LEU A 5 3.88 17.83 5.87
N MET A 6 3.64 17.52 4.61
CA MET A 6 2.34 17.03 4.15
C MET A 6 1.90 15.77 4.89
N LEU A 7 2.81 14.81 5.07
CA LEU A 7 2.51 13.58 5.79
C LEU A 7 2.30 13.83 7.27
N GLN A 8 3.09 14.70 7.87
CA GLN A 8 2.91 15.07 9.27
C GLN A 8 1.53 15.71 9.52
N LEU A 9 1.13 16.64 8.68
CA LEU A 9 -0.16 17.30 8.81
C LEU A 9 -1.32 16.34 8.61
N ARG A 10 -1.24 15.47 7.60
CA ARG A 10 -2.27 14.46 7.36
C ARG A 10 -2.39 13.50 8.53
N PHE A 11 -1.27 13.02 9.03
CA PHE A 11 -1.25 12.09 10.15
C PHE A 11 -1.81 12.73 11.42
N ASN A 12 -1.38 13.95 11.75
CA ASN A 12 -1.81 14.64 12.97
C ASN A 12 -3.29 15.01 12.98
N ASN A 13 -3.86 15.28 11.82
CA ASN A 13 -5.25 15.72 11.75
C ASN A 13 -6.25 14.57 11.80
N LEU A 14 -5.93 13.44 11.18
CA LEU A 14 -6.90 12.36 11.04
C LEU A 14 -6.17 11.02 11.01
N PHE A 15 -6.56 10.11 11.85
CA PHE A 15 -6.09 8.72 11.80
C PHE A 15 -6.94 7.94 10.79
N THR A 16 -7.03 8.48 9.56
CA THR A 16 -7.84 7.89 8.51
C THR A 16 -6.98 7.36 7.39
N SER A 17 -7.38 6.23 6.83
CA SER A 17 -6.68 5.54 5.75
C SER A 17 -6.53 6.40 4.49
N SER A 18 -7.46 7.30 4.24
CA SER A 18 -7.51 8.09 3.02
C SER A 18 -6.37 9.10 2.89
N ILE A 19 -5.64 9.40 3.97
CA ILE A 19 -4.58 10.41 3.97
C ILE A 19 -3.19 9.85 3.68
N LEU A 20 -3.02 8.53 3.74
CA LEU A 20 -1.71 7.93 3.47
C LEU A 20 -1.51 7.75 1.96
N PRO A 21 -0.27 7.92 1.47
CA PRO A 21 0.01 7.72 0.06
C PRO A 21 -0.20 6.26 -0.33
N SER A 22 -0.60 6.03 -1.57
CA SER A 22 -0.69 4.68 -2.11
C SER A 22 0.46 4.42 -3.08
N LEU A 23 0.79 3.13 -3.23
CA LEU A 23 1.79 2.66 -4.18
C LEU A 23 1.12 2.26 -5.48
N ILE A 24 1.76 2.59 -6.61
CA ILE A 24 1.33 2.15 -7.93
C ILE A 24 2.30 1.09 -8.41
N PHE A 25 1.76 -0.03 -8.93
CA PHE A 25 2.56 -1.14 -9.43
C PHE A 25 2.43 -1.27 -10.94
N PRO A 26 3.50 -1.73 -11.63
CA PRO A 26 3.38 -2.17 -13.02
C PRO A 26 2.40 -3.34 -13.12
N SER A 27 1.84 -3.55 -14.32
CA SER A 27 0.93 -4.67 -14.55
C SER A 27 1.59 -6.01 -14.21
N ALA A 28 0.84 -6.90 -13.56
CA ALA A 28 1.25 -8.27 -13.24
C ALA A 28 2.55 -8.40 -12.42
N SER A 29 2.97 -7.34 -11.73
CA SER A 29 4.18 -7.35 -10.91
C SER A 29 3.87 -7.06 -9.45
N PHE A 30 4.64 -7.67 -8.54
CA PHE A 30 4.66 -7.32 -7.13
C PHE A 30 6.07 -6.98 -6.63
N GLU A 31 6.99 -6.75 -7.55
CA GLU A 31 8.34 -6.29 -7.20
C GLU A 31 8.32 -4.84 -6.72
N LEU A 32 9.11 -4.56 -5.69
CA LEU A 32 9.22 -3.23 -5.14
C LEU A 32 10.31 -2.47 -5.91
N THR A 33 9.89 -1.40 -6.58
CA THR A 33 10.82 -0.49 -7.27
C THR A 33 11.43 0.49 -6.27
N ASP A 34 12.46 1.22 -6.69
CA ASP A 34 13.06 2.25 -5.83
C ASP A 34 12.05 3.34 -5.46
N SER A 35 11.18 3.73 -6.38
CA SER A 35 10.13 4.71 -6.09
C SER A 35 9.08 4.16 -5.12
N SER A 36 8.73 2.87 -5.23
CA SER A 36 7.86 2.21 -4.26
C SER A 36 8.50 2.21 -2.87
N LYS A 37 9.76 1.86 -2.78
CA LYS A 37 10.49 1.81 -1.51
C LYS A 37 10.53 3.18 -0.83
N LYS A 38 10.65 4.26 -1.57
CA LYS A 38 10.59 5.61 -1.01
C LYS A 38 9.27 5.88 -0.29
N VAL A 39 8.16 5.50 -0.89
CA VAL A 39 6.83 5.66 -0.28
C VAL A 39 6.71 4.76 0.96
N ILE A 40 7.15 3.51 0.87
CA ILE A 40 7.11 2.60 2.02
C ILE A 40 7.99 3.12 3.15
N ASP A 41 9.13 3.70 2.85
CA ASP A 41 10.01 4.30 3.85
C ASP A 41 9.34 5.46 4.58
N GLU A 42 8.47 6.22 3.93
CA GLU A 42 7.66 7.23 4.61
C GLU A 42 6.68 6.61 5.60
N ILE A 43 6.05 5.50 5.22
CA ILE A 43 5.17 4.74 6.12
C ILE A 43 5.99 4.20 7.30
N TYR A 44 7.20 3.68 7.03
CA TYR A 44 8.10 3.21 8.08
C TYR A 44 8.39 4.30 9.11
N LEU A 45 8.68 5.53 8.67
CA LEU A 45 8.96 6.64 9.58
C LEU A 45 7.74 6.99 10.44
N ILE A 46 6.54 6.92 9.88
CA ILE A 46 5.30 7.12 10.64
C ILE A 46 5.17 6.05 11.73
N LEU A 47 5.40 4.80 11.37
CA LEU A 47 5.32 3.69 12.32
C LEU A 47 6.40 3.78 13.41
N LEU A 48 7.59 4.25 13.05
CA LEU A 48 8.70 4.41 13.99
C LEU A 48 8.38 5.47 15.04
N LYS A 49 7.74 6.57 14.65
CA LYS A 49 7.41 7.68 15.55
C LYS A 49 6.13 7.47 16.35
N ASN A 50 5.27 6.56 15.91
CA ASN A 50 3.95 6.35 16.51
C ASN A 50 3.75 4.87 16.80
N ARG A 51 4.34 4.41 17.90
CA ARG A 51 4.41 2.97 18.22
C ARG A 51 3.07 2.32 18.52
N GLU A 52 2.05 3.13 18.83
CA GLU A 52 0.72 2.64 19.18
C GLU A 52 -0.16 2.33 17.97
N ILE A 53 0.24 2.77 16.77
CA ILE A 53 -0.56 2.52 15.58
C ILE A 53 -0.16 1.24 14.88
N ASN A 54 -1.13 0.65 14.18
CA ASN A 54 -0.95 -0.51 13.32
C ASN A 54 -1.37 -0.14 11.90
N VAL A 55 -0.92 -0.91 10.93
CA VAL A 55 -1.22 -0.64 9.51
C VAL A 55 -1.74 -1.90 8.85
N LEU A 56 -2.87 -1.77 8.16
CA LEU A 56 -3.38 -2.75 7.22
C LEU A 56 -2.90 -2.36 5.82
N ILE A 57 -2.28 -3.30 5.14
CA ILE A 57 -1.74 -3.13 3.80
C ILE A 57 -2.69 -3.83 2.83
N GLU A 58 -3.32 -3.07 1.92
CA GLU A 58 -4.32 -3.60 0.98
C GLU A 58 -3.80 -3.57 -0.44
N GLY A 59 -3.73 -4.73 -1.06
CA GLY A 59 -3.32 -4.86 -2.46
C GLY A 59 -4.52 -4.90 -3.40
N HIS A 60 -4.39 -4.25 -4.55
CA HIS A 60 -5.42 -4.15 -5.58
C HIS A 60 -4.82 -4.32 -6.97
N THR A 61 -5.65 -4.79 -7.90
CA THR A 61 -5.28 -4.93 -9.30
C THR A 61 -6.26 -4.19 -10.20
N ASP A 62 -5.90 -4.04 -11.47
CA ASP A 62 -6.88 -3.75 -12.51
C ASP A 62 -7.67 -5.04 -12.84
N ASN A 63 -8.53 -4.99 -13.84
CA ASN A 63 -9.37 -6.13 -14.23
C ASN A 63 -8.84 -6.94 -15.42
N VAL A 64 -7.57 -6.76 -15.78
CA VAL A 64 -6.97 -7.53 -16.86
C VAL A 64 -6.57 -8.91 -16.34
N GLY A 65 -7.00 -9.94 -17.07
CA GLY A 65 -6.66 -11.31 -16.75
C GLY A 65 -7.67 -12.00 -15.85
N GLU A 66 -7.30 -13.16 -15.36
CA GLU A 66 -8.17 -14.03 -14.59
C GLU A 66 -8.36 -13.52 -13.16
N PHE A 67 -9.59 -13.57 -12.67
CA PHE A 67 -9.98 -13.09 -11.34
C PHE A 67 -9.13 -13.69 -10.21
N ARG A 68 -8.95 -15.03 -10.23
CA ARG A 68 -8.19 -15.71 -9.17
C ARG A 68 -6.71 -15.33 -9.18
N LYS A 69 -6.15 -15.15 -10.37
CA LYS A 69 -4.76 -14.71 -10.52
C LYS A 69 -4.58 -13.29 -10.00
N ASN A 70 -5.53 -12.41 -10.28
CA ASN A 70 -5.52 -11.04 -9.78
C ASN A 70 -5.65 -11.00 -8.25
N LEU A 71 -6.50 -11.86 -7.68
CA LEU A 71 -6.60 -11.97 -6.24
C LEU A 71 -5.25 -12.37 -5.62
N LYS A 72 -4.61 -13.39 -6.17
CA LYS A 72 -3.30 -13.86 -5.69
C LYS A 72 -2.22 -12.78 -5.87
N LEU A 73 -2.22 -12.11 -7.01
CA LEU A 73 -1.27 -11.02 -7.27
C LEU A 73 -1.41 -9.89 -6.24
N SER A 74 -2.64 -9.50 -5.91
CA SER A 74 -2.89 -8.46 -4.92
C SER A 74 -2.44 -8.86 -3.51
N GLN A 75 -2.62 -10.13 -3.15
CA GLN A 75 -2.09 -10.67 -1.90
C GLN A 75 -0.57 -10.59 -1.87
N ASN A 76 0.08 -10.95 -2.97
CA ASN A 76 1.54 -10.90 -3.09
C ASN A 76 2.08 -9.47 -3.03
N LYS A 77 1.37 -8.52 -3.63
CA LYS A 77 1.73 -7.09 -3.54
C LYS A 77 1.73 -6.62 -2.08
N ALA A 78 0.64 -6.89 -1.38
CA ALA A 78 0.51 -6.49 0.02
C ALA A 78 1.57 -7.18 0.89
N LEU A 79 1.82 -8.46 0.64
CA LEU A 79 2.81 -9.22 1.40
C LEU A 79 4.23 -8.72 1.15
N ALA A 80 4.57 -8.34 -0.09
CA ALA A 80 5.88 -7.79 -0.40
C ALA A 80 6.15 -6.51 0.39
N VAL A 81 5.15 -5.64 0.49
CA VAL A 81 5.24 -4.41 1.27
C VAL A 81 5.39 -4.72 2.77
N LYS A 82 4.58 -5.63 3.28
CA LYS A 82 4.67 -6.07 4.68
C LYS A 82 6.06 -6.60 5.01
N ASN A 83 6.60 -7.47 4.17
CA ASN A 83 7.92 -8.06 4.39
C ASN A 83 9.03 -7.01 4.36
N TYR A 84 8.92 -6.03 3.48
CA TYR A 84 9.86 -4.92 3.44
C TYR A 84 9.88 -4.14 4.76
N LEU A 85 8.70 -3.83 5.29
CA LEU A 85 8.58 -3.13 6.58
C LEU A 85 9.14 -3.96 7.74
N ILE A 86 8.90 -5.28 7.73
CA ILE A 86 9.46 -6.17 8.74
C ILE A 86 11.00 -6.17 8.67
N GLN A 87 11.56 -6.22 7.47
CA GLN A 87 13.02 -6.16 7.28
C GLN A 87 13.60 -4.84 7.78
N ARG A 88 12.83 -3.76 7.70
CA ARG A 88 13.25 -2.46 8.23
C ARG A 88 13.15 -2.37 9.75
N GLY A 89 12.54 -3.35 10.40
CA GLY A 89 12.48 -3.41 11.85
C GLY A 89 11.09 -3.22 12.46
N VAL A 90 10.03 -3.14 11.64
CA VAL A 90 8.67 -3.07 12.15
C VAL A 90 8.22 -4.45 12.60
N SER A 91 7.63 -4.54 13.79
CA SER A 91 7.10 -5.80 14.30
C SER A 91 5.95 -6.31 13.43
N ALA A 92 5.98 -7.59 13.11
CA ALA A 92 4.91 -8.23 12.32
C ALA A 92 3.54 -8.09 12.98
N THR A 93 3.48 -7.98 14.31
CA THR A 93 2.22 -7.84 15.03
C THR A 93 1.51 -6.51 14.78
N ARG A 94 2.22 -5.52 14.25
CA ARG A 94 1.68 -4.20 13.91
C ARG A 94 1.18 -4.12 12.47
N LEU A 95 1.37 -5.18 11.69
CA LEU A 95 1.10 -5.18 10.25
C LEU A 95 0.15 -6.29 9.88
N ARG A 96 -0.86 -5.96 9.07
CA ARG A 96 -1.73 -6.93 8.41
C ARG A 96 -1.69 -6.67 6.92
N SER A 97 -1.85 -7.71 6.12
CA SER A 97 -1.89 -7.58 4.67
C SER A 97 -3.10 -8.32 4.11
N ARG A 98 -3.75 -7.72 3.12
CA ARG A 98 -4.90 -8.31 2.41
C ARG A 98 -4.82 -7.99 0.93
N GLY A 99 -5.30 -8.92 0.11
CA GLY A 99 -5.48 -8.69 -1.32
C GLY A 99 -6.95 -8.73 -1.69
N TYR A 100 -7.41 -7.74 -2.42
CA TYR A 100 -8.80 -7.65 -2.89
C TYR A 100 -8.93 -7.96 -4.38
N GLY A 101 -7.79 -8.14 -5.07
CA GLY A 101 -7.82 -8.32 -6.52
C GLY A 101 -8.44 -7.12 -7.21
N GLU A 102 -9.37 -7.38 -8.13
CA GLU A 102 -10.05 -6.35 -8.91
C GLU A 102 -11.37 -5.87 -8.30
N LYS A 103 -11.73 -6.36 -7.12
CA LYS A 103 -13.05 -6.12 -6.49
C LYS A 103 -13.30 -4.69 -6.04
N ARG A 104 -12.24 -3.91 -5.79
CA ARG A 104 -12.34 -2.56 -5.22
C ARG A 104 -11.60 -1.54 -6.07
N PRO A 105 -12.06 -1.30 -7.30
CA PRO A 105 -11.40 -0.31 -8.15
C PRO A 105 -11.57 1.09 -7.60
N LYS A 106 -10.50 1.87 -7.67
CA LYS A 106 -10.53 3.29 -7.31
C LYS A 106 -11.11 4.13 -8.44
N LYS A 107 -10.92 3.67 -9.68
CA LYS A 107 -11.45 4.26 -10.91
C LYS A 107 -12.05 3.18 -11.79
N PRO A 108 -13.03 3.49 -12.64
CA PRO A 108 -13.49 2.50 -13.64
C PRO A 108 -12.35 2.06 -14.54
N ASN A 109 -12.31 0.77 -14.88
CA ASN A 109 -11.25 0.19 -15.73
C ASN A 109 -11.55 0.44 -17.21
N ILE A 110 -11.52 1.70 -17.66
CA ILE A 110 -11.93 2.10 -19.00
C ILE A 110 -10.77 2.45 -19.93
N ASN A 111 -9.59 2.76 -19.40
CA ASN A 111 -8.42 3.06 -20.20
C ASN A 111 -7.15 2.74 -19.39
N LYS A 112 -5.99 2.87 -20.05
CA LYS A 112 -4.70 2.53 -19.41
C LYS A 112 -4.40 3.37 -18.18
N LYS A 113 -4.78 4.65 -18.18
CA LYS A 113 -4.52 5.54 -17.09
C LYS A 113 -5.33 5.17 -15.84
N SER A 114 -6.62 4.92 -16.00
CA SER A 114 -7.49 4.52 -14.89
C SER A 114 -7.13 3.14 -14.35
N MET A 115 -6.76 2.21 -15.24
CA MET A 115 -6.32 0.88 -14.85
C MET A 115 -5.02 0.94 -14.05
N ALA A 116 -4.09 1.81 -14.44
CA ALA A 116 -2.84 2.00 -13.69
C ALA A 116 -3.11 2.49 -12.26
N ILE A 117 -4.09 3.34 -12.08
CA ILE A 117 -4.49 3.83 -10.74
C ILE A 117 -5.03 2.68 -9.88
N ASN A 118 -5.68 1.69 -10.49
CA ASN A 118 -6.23 0.54 -9.77
C ASN A 118 -5.15 -0.47 -9.35
N ARG A 119 -4.00 -0.51 -10.01
CA ARG A 119 -2.87 -1.35 -9.64
C ARG A 119 -2.10 -0.68 -8.50
N ARG A 120 -2.59 -0.85 -7.28
CA ARG A 120 -2.07 -0.09 -6.14
C ARG A 120 -2.03 -0.91 -4.87
N VAL A 121 -1.27 -0.41 -3.90
CA VAL A 121 -1.33 -0.83 -2.50
C VAL A 121 -1.71 0.40 -1.67
N GLU A 122 -2.70 0.23 -0.81
CA GLU A 122 -3.15 1.28 0.12
C GLU A 122 -2.79 0.91 1.55
N PHE A 123 -2.58 1.92 2.38
CA PHE A 123 -2.21 1.76 3.78
C PHE A 123 -3.31 2.34 4.66
N ILE A 124 -3.80 1.53 5.59
CA ILE A 124 -4.90 1.89 6.48
C ILE A 124 -4.42 1.79 7.92
N ILE A 125 -4.51 2.88 8.66
CA ILE A 125 -4.13 2.92 10.08
C ILE A 125 -5.30 2.41 10.92
N TYR A 126 -4.99 1.57 11.89
CA TYR A 126 -5.99 1.07 12.84
C TYR A 126 -5.42 0.87 14.24
#